data_277eb59bfea960b871ef53fb2be9453e
#
_entry.id   277eb59bfea960b871ef53fb2be9453e
#
_cell.length_a   1.000
_cell.length_b   1.000
_cell.length_c   1.000
_cell.angle_alpha   90.00
_cell.angle_beta   90.00
_cell.angle_gamma   90.00
#
_symmetry.space_group_name_H-M   'P 1'
#
loop_
_entity.id
_entity.type
_entity.pdbx_description
1 polymer ?
#
loop_
_entity_poly.entity_id
_entity_poly.type
_entity_poly.pdbx_seq_one_letter_code
_entity_poly.pdbx_strand_id
1 'polypeptide(L)'
;VYRNFLEMQNLNDLHYKKLKEMNFTDDYIKENQFKSIENNKNKKKEICMKLQEQGLKLDGIPGFFQDTDFKWTYKSHKGIFIPVTLNNKIQGLRILLDNEYRLDTENIWFSSNNEYNGTKASNWPMILKDNTVNWIDMYNSDNSTSIIIATEMILAHKLFNNTNKTVIGIPNNIDKDLILSIVQRMNASEVFLYADKYTILHTSTLMYENTVKSLERQNIKVEFRVALNENDIGSELKENEKNIKIA
;
A
#
# COMPACT_ATOMS: atom_id res chain seq x y z
N VAL A 1 9.81 12.35 8.62
CA VAL A 1 9.55 11.59 9.86
C VAL A 1 9.55 10.09 9.56
N TYR A 2 8.64 9.56 8.72
CA TYR A 2 8.48 8.11 8.54
C TYR A 2 9.74 7.37 8.10
N ARG A 3 10.58 7.95 7.23
CA ARG A 3 11.85 7.31 6.82
C ARG A 3 12.75 7.06 8.04
N ASN A 4 13.06 8.11 8.81
CA ASN A 4 13.90 8.00 9.99
C ASN A 4 13.27 7.09 11.06
N PHE A 5 11.93 7.12 11.19
CA PHE A 5 11.19 6.22 12.06
C PHE A 5 11.38 4.75 11.68
N LEU A 6 11.25 4.42 10.40
CA LEU A 6 11.43 3.04 9.91
C LEU A 6 12.88 2.55 10.03
N GLU A 7 13.87 3.44 9.87
CA GLU A 7 15.29 3.12 10.08
C GLU A 7 15.57 2.70 11.53
N MET A 8 14.76 3.16 12.50
CA MET A 8 14.87 2.78 13.91
C MET A 8 14.08 1.51 14.26
N GLN A 9 13.32 0.94 13.31
CA GLN A 9 12.60 -0.32 13.48
C GLN A 9 13.42 -1.49 12.94
N ASN A 10 13.27 -2.66 13.56
CA ASN A 10 13.85 -3.89 13.07
C ASN A 10 12.79 -4.72 12.33
N LEU A 11 13.23 -5.61 11.46
CA LEU A 11 12.39 -6.68 10.94
C LEU A 11 12.75 -7.96 11.72
N ASN A 12 11.79 -8.52 12.44
CA ASN A 12 11.99 -9.76 13.19
C ASN A 12 11.95 -10.99 12.27
N ASP A 13 12.47 -12.12 12.73
CA ASP A 13 12.60 -13.35 11.94
C ASP A 13 11.24 -13.90 11.48
N LEU A 14 10.21 -13.79 12.31
CA LEU A 14 8.85 -14.25 11.96
C LEU A 14 8.28 -13.45 10.78
N HIS A 15 8.38 -12.13 10.85
CA HIS A 15 7.88 -11.26 9.78
C HIS A 15 8.76 -11.35 8.52
N TYR A 16 10.08 -11.50 8.69
CA TYR A 16 10.98 -11.75 7.57
C TYR A 16 10.58 -13.04 6.84
N LYS A 17 10.39 -14.15 7.57
CA LYS A 17 9.92 -15.41 7.00
C LYS A 17 8.58 -15.27 6.28
N LYS A 18 7.61 -14.58 6.89
CA LYS A 18 6.30 -14.28 6.27
C LYS A 18 6.44 -13.53 4.94
N LEU A 19 7.33 -12.55 4.86
CA LEU A 19 7.59 -11.81 3.60
C LEU A 19 8.28 -12.71 2.56
N LYS A 20 9.18 -13.61 2.97
CA LYS A 20 9.80 -14.60 2.08
C LYS A 20 8.76 -15.60 1.53
N GLU A 21 7.81 -16.04 2.33
CA GLU A 21 6.68 -16.88 1.91
C GLU A 21 5.77 -16.17 0.90
N MET A 22 5.74 -14.84 0.92
CA MET A 22 5.09 -13.99 -0.10
C MET A 22 5.94 -13.76 -1.35
N ASN A 23 7.08 -14.47 -1.50
CA ASN A 23 8.02 -14.39 -2.61
C ASN A 23 8.76 -13.02 -2.75
N PHE A 24 8.87 -12.23 -1.70
CA PHE A 24 9.71 -11.03 -1.73
C PHE A 24 11.19 -11.38 -1.59
N THR A 25 12.04 -10.76 -2.40
CA THR A 25 13.50 -10.87 -2.28
C THR A 25 14.02 -10.02 -1.12
N ASP A 26 15.25 -10.29 -0.67
CA ASP A 26 15.86 -9.51 0.42
C ASP A 26 16.05 -8.04 0.03
N ASP A 27 16.47 -7.82 -1.20
CA ASP A 27 16.63 -6.47 -1.75
C ASP A 27 15.28 -5.74 -1.79
N TYR A 28 14.22 -6.40 -2.26
CA TYR A 28 12.87 -5.84 -2.29
C TYR A 28 12.36 -5.45 -0.89
N ILE A 29 12.55 -6.35 0.10
CA ILE A 29 12.17 -6.10 1.50
C ILE A 29 12.91 -4.88 2.06
N LYS A 30 14.20 -4.79 1.77
CA LYS A 30 15.07 -3.69 2.22
C LYS A 30 14.71 -2.37 1.55
N GLU A 31 14.58 -2.35 0.22
CA GLU A 31 14.27 -1.15 -0.57
C GLU A 31 12.91 -0.57 -0.21
N ASN A 32 11.91 -1.43 0.02
CA ASN A 32 10.57 -1.02 0.44
C ASN A 32 10.44 -0.77 1.94
N GLN A 33 11.53 -0.91 2.70
CA GLN A 33 11.59 -0.61 4.14
C GLN A 33 10.51 -1.32 4.96
N PHE A 34 10.21 -2.58 4.64
CA PHE A 34 9.30 -3.37 5.46
C PHE A 34 9.91 -3.62 6.84
N LYS A 35 9.18 -3.28 7.90
CA LYS A 35 9.66 -3.33 9.28
C LYS A 35 8.61 -3.90 10.21
N SER A 36 9.05 -4.62 11.22
CA SER A 36 8.18 -5.04 12.33
C SER A 36 7.87 -3.87 13.25
N ILE A 37 6.68 -3.86 13.83
CA ILE A 37 6.29 -2.83 14.78
C ILE A 37 6.89 -3.15 16.14
N GLU A 38 7.67 -2.22 16.70
CA GLU A 38 8.14 -2.33 18.08
C GLU A 38 6.99 -2.02 19.05
N ASN A 39 6.69 -2.94 19.95
CA ASN A 39 5.57 -2.82 20.90
C ASN A 39 6.00 -2.57 22.34
N ASN A 40 7.29 -2.61 22.65
CA ASN A 40 7.78 -2.28 23.98
C ASN A 40 7.56 -0.79 24.27
N LYS A 41 6.81 -0.49 25.34
CA LYS A 41 6.44 0.89 25.73
C LYS A 41 7.63 1.83 25.88
N ASN A 42 8.72 1.36 26.50
CA ASN A 42 9.91 2.19 26.73
C ASN A 42 10.68 2.47 25.44
N LYS A 43 10.87 1.44 24.61
CA LYS A 43 11.52 1.59 23.30
C LYS A 43 10.74 2.53 22.37
N LYS A 44 9.41 2.48 22.39
CA LYS A 44 8.58 3.40 21.60
C LYS A 44 8.82 4.85 21.99
N LYS A 45 8.87 5.16 23.30
CA LYS A 45 9.19 6.52 23.79
C LYS A 45 10.61 6.93 23.41
N GLU A 46 11.57 6.01 23.53
CA GLU A 46 12.97 6.25 23.13
C GLU A 46 13.07 6.60 21.63
N ILE A 47 12.38 5.87 20.76
CA ILE A 47 12.35 6.14 19.32
C ILE A 47 11.76 7.53 19.05
N CYS A 48 10.63 7.88 19.69
CA CYS A 48 10.05 9.20 19.54
C CYS A 48 10.98 10.32 20.02
N MET A 49 11.67 10.13 21.13
CA MET A 49 12.65 11.08 21.65
C MET A 49 13.82 11.27 20.67
N LYS A 50 14.38 10.19 20.12
CA LYS A 50 15.43 10.28 19.10
C LYS A 50 14.98 11.01 17.83
N LEU A 51 13.75 10.82 17.41
CA LEU A 51 13.18 11.58 16.26
C LEU A 51 13.12 13.07 16.58
N GLN A 52 12.70 13.45 17.80
CA GLN A 52 12.66 14.86 18.22
C GLN A 52 14.07 15.46 18.37
N GLU A 53 15.04 14.72 18.86
CA GLU A 53 16.47 15.12 18.91
C GLU A 53 17.05 15.40 17.52
N GLN A 54 16.53 14.73 16.47
CA GLN A 54 16.83 15.00 15.07
C GLN A 54 16.09 16.24 14.51
N GLY A 55 15.37 16.97 15.35
CA GLY A 55 14.59 18.14 14.94
C GLY A 55 13.26 17.82 14.24
N LEU A 56 12.81 16.56 14.27
CA LEU A 56 11.56 16.15 13.63
C LEU A 56 10.37 16.41 14.54
N LYS A 57 9.35 17.08 14.01
CA LYS A 57 8.07 17.28 14.69
C LYS A 57 7.19 16.05 14.49
N LEU A 58 6.62 15.53 15.59
CA LEU A 58 5.70 14.39 15.56
C LEU A 58 4.23 14.81 15.56
N ASP A 59 3.97 16.06 15.96
CA ASP A 59 2.64 16.65 15.90
C ASP A 59 2.12 16.70 14.45
N GLY A 60 0.87 16.33 14.25
CA GLY A 60 0.27 16.25 12.92
C GLY A 60 0.69 15.03 12.08
N ILE A 61 1.54 14.14 12.60
CA ILE A 61 1.98 12.94 11.89
C ILE A 61 1.13 11.74 12.33
N PRO A 62 0.36 11.11 11.42
CA PRO A 62 -0.45 9.95 11.74
C PRO A 62 0.33 8.82 12.42
N GLY A 63 -0.31 8.18 13.38
CA GLY A 63 0.27 7.08 14.17
C GLY A 63 1.00 7.53 15.43
N PHE A 64 1.48 8.78 15.50
CA PHE A 64 2.11 9.34 16.69
C PHE A 64 1.08 10.09 17.55
N PHE A 65 1.28 10.09 18.86
CA PHE A 65 0.42 10.75 19.83
C PHE A 65 1.15 10.94 21.16
N GLN A 66 0.58 11.72 22.08
CA GLN A 66 1.11 11.88 23.43
C GLN A 66 0.36 10.95 24.40
N ASP A 67 1.11 10.29 25.28
CA ASP A 67 0.53 9.46 26.33
C ASP A 67 0.05 10.32 27.54
N THR A 68 -0.38 9.67 28.61
CA THR A 68 -0.86 10.30 29.85
C THR A 68 0.20 11.17 30.54
N ASP A 69 1.47 10.94 30.28
CA ASP A 69 2.61 11.73 30.80
C ASP A 69 3.03 12.84 29.81
N PHE A 70 2.23 13.13 28.79
CA PHE A 70 2.51 14.06 27.69
C PHE A 70 3.77 13.75 26.91
N LYS A 71 4.23 12.49 26.94
CA LYS A 71 5.38 12.02 26.18
C LYS A 71 4.93 11.44 24.85
N TRP A 72 5.66 11.77 23.79
CA TRP A 72 5.42 11.22 22.47
C TRP A 72 5.65 9.70 22.44
N THR A 73 4.75 9.01 21.82
CA THR A 73 4.76 7.58 21.55
C THR A 73 4.01 7.31 20.23
N TYR A 74 3.78 6.06 19.88
CA TYR A 74 3.02 5.70 18.70
C TYR A 74 2.11 4.49 18.92
N LYS A 75 1.13 4.33 18.03
CA LYS A 75 0.17 3.21 18.10
C LYS A 75 0.86 1.87 18.06
N SER A 76 0.40 0.97 18.90
CA SER A 76 0.87 -0.41 18.99
C SER A 76 -0.07 -1.31 18.19
N HIS A 77 0.51 -2.12 17.32
CA HIS A 77 -0.16 -3.21 16.63
C HIS A 77 0.85 -4.34 16.46
N LYS A 78 0.39 -5.58 16.35
CA LYS A 78 1.26 -6.67 15.92
C LYS A 78 1.19 -6.79 14.40
N GLY A 79 2.32 -6.66 13.74
CA GLY A 79 2.37 -6.70 12.28
C GLY A 79 3.58 -6.02 11.67
N ILE A 80 3.50 -5.81 10.37
CA ILE A 80 4.55 -5.27 9.52
C ILE A 80 4.12 -3.90 8.99
N PHE A 81 4.99 -2.89 9.12
CA PHE A 81 4.81 -1.62 8.44
C PHE A 81 5.02 -1.77 6.93
N ILE A 82 4.05 -1.26 6.16
CA ILE A 82 4.09 -1.14 4.71
C ILE A 82 4.07 0.34 4.37
N PRO A 83 5.20 0.92 3.92
CA PRO A 83 5.24 2.32 3.51
C PRO A 83 4.36 2.58 2.29
N VAL A 84 3.52 3.61 2.37
CA VAL A 84 2.74 4.11 1.24
C VAL A 84 3.51 5.24 0.60
N THR A 85 4.08 4.99 -0.58
CA THR A 85 4.96 5.93 -1.27
C THR A 85 4.26 6.59 -2.46
N LEU A 86 4.51 7.88 -2.61
CA LEU A 86 4.12 8.66 -3.77
C LEU A 86 5.27 9.62 -4.11
N ASN A 87 5.76 9.60 -5.35
CA ASN A 87 6.90 10.40 -5.79
C ASN A 87 8.14 10.26 -4.88
N ASN A 88 8.51 9.04 -4.55
CA ASN A 88 9.63 8.69 -3.67
C ASN A 88 9.55 9.26 -2.24
N LYS A 89 8.38 9.74 -1.82
CA LYS A 89 8.13 10.20 -0.46
C LYS A 89 7.12 9.27 0.22
N ILE A 90 7.41 8.90 1.46
CA ILE A 90 6.47 8.14 2.28
C ILE A 90 5.37 9.09 2.75
N GLN A 91 4.15 8.88 2.28
CA GLN A 91 2.97 9.68 2.62
C GLN A 91 2.26 9.17 3.86
N GLY A 92 2.42 7.89 4.17
CA GLY A 92 1.82 7.24 5.32
C GLY A 92 2.33 5.81 5.47
N LEU A 93 1.88 5.15 6.51
CA LEU A 93 2.19 3.74 6.76
C LEU A 93 0.89 2.94 6.86
N ARG A 94 0.87 1.80 6.19
CA ARG A 94 -0.10 0.73 6.45
C ARG A 94 0.53 -0.30 7.37
N ILE A 95 -0.31 -1.08 8.03
CA ILE A 95 0.13 -2.18 8.89
C ILE A 95 -0.51 -3.45 8.36
N LEU A 96 0.29 -4.39 7.87
CA LEU A 96 -0.13 -5.75 7.62
C LEU A 96 -0.21 -6.45 8.98
N LEU A 97 -1.42 -6.72 9.45
CA LEU A 97 -1.64 -7.33 10.77
C LEU A 97 -1.20 -8.80 10.80
N ASP A 98 -0.79 -9.25 11.95
CA ASP A 98 -0.61 -10.69 12.20
C ASP A 98 -1.97 -11.40 12.18
N ASN A 99 -1.98 -12.69 11.81
CA ASN A 99 -3.21 -13.46 11.57
C ASN A 99 -4.15 -13.47 12.80
N GLU A 100 -3.59 -13.47 14.00
CA GLU A 100 -4.34 -13.45 15.27
C GLU A 100 -5.12 -12.14 15.53
N TYR A 101 -4.82 -11.08 14.76
CA TYR A 101 -5.45 -9.75 14.88
C TYR A 101 -6.26 -9.36 13.65
N ARG A 102 -6.44 -10.26 12.69
CA ARG A 102 -7.30 -10.04 11.51
C ARG A 102 -8.76 -10.13 11.94
N LEU A 103 -9.40 -8.99 12.18
CA LEU A 103 -10.84 -8.94 12.44
C LEU A 103 -11.60 -8.93 11.11
N ASP A 104 -11.51 -7.82 10.36
CA ASP A 104 -12.25 -7.63 9.11
C ASP A 104 -11.35 -7.14 7.95
N THR A 105 -10.06 -6.86 8.22
CA THR A 105 -9.12 -6.38 7.21
C THR A 105 -7.73 -6.97 7.45
N GLU A 106 -7.01 -7.28 6.36
CA GLU A 106 -5.61 -7.73 6.46
C GLU A 106 -4.66 -6.61 6.84
N ASN A 107 -5.03 -5.36 6.55
CA ASN A 107 -4.18 -4.21 6.85
C ASN A 107 -5.00 -2.97 7.23
N ILE A 108 -4.44 -2.18 8.10
CA ILE A 108 -5.00 -0.93 8.61
C ILE A 108 -4.04 0.23 8.41
N TRP A 109 -4.56 1.46 8.49
CA TRP A 109 -3.72 2.63 8.53
C TRP A 109 -3.03 2.79 9.89
N PHE A 110 -1.76 3.15 9.88
CA PHE A 110 -1.06 3.65 11.05
C PHE A 110 -1.59 5.05 11.38
N SER A 111 -2.58 5.10 12.27
CA SER A 111 -3.37 6.29 12.59
C SER A 111 -3.58 6.40 14.09
N SER A 112 -3.64 7.60 14.61
CA SER A 112 -3.76 7.91 16.05
C SER A 112 -4.89 8.90 16.39
N ASN A 113 -5.87 9.06 15.51
CA ASN A 113 -6.94 10.06 15.62
C ASN A 113 -7.80 9.98 16.91
N ASN A 114 -7.76 8.85 17.61
CA ASN A 114 -8.50 8.67 18.87
C ASN A 114 -7.61 8.89 20.11
N GLU A 115 -6.38 9.36 19.93
CA GLU A 115 -5.41 9.61 20.99
C GLU A 115 -5.18 11.11 21.20
N TYR A 116 -4.65 11.47 22.37
CA TYR A 116 -4.34 12.87 22.68
C TYR A 116 -3.22 13.39 21.76
N ASN A 117 -3.47 14.52 21.08
CA ASN A 117 -2.63 15.05 20.00
C ASN A 117 -2.35 14.04 18.86
N GLY A 118 -3.23 13.04 18.70
CA GLY A 118 -3.13 12.09 17.62
C GLY A 118 -3.73 12.62 16.32
N THR A 119 -3.29 12.04 15.21
CA THR A 119 -3.65 12.48 13.85
C THR A 119 -4.22 11.32 13.05
N LYS A 120 -5.28 11.62 12.27
CA LYS A 120 -5.90 10.67 11.35
C LYS A 120 -5.02 10.51 10.11
N ALA A 121 -4.78 9.26 9.71
CA ALA A 121 -4.15 8.98 8.43
C ALA A 121 -5.10 9.32 7.27
N SER A 122 -4.54 9.84 6.18
CA SER A 122 -5.25 10.07 4.92
C SER A 122 -5.16 8.84 4.02
N ASN A 123 -6.18 8.63 3.20
CA ASN A 123 -6.23 7.54 2.24
C ASN A 123 -5.43 7.90 0.98
N TRP A 124 -4.11 7.73 1.04
CA TRP A 124 -3.23 7.93 -0.11
C TRP A 124 -3.16 6.67 -0.96
N PRO A 125 -3.22 6.78 -2.29
CA PRO A 125 -2.85 5.68 -3.16
C PRO A 125 -1.33 5.48 -3.05
N MET A 126 -0.90 4.23 -3.18
CA MET A 126 0.51 3.87 -3.34
C MET A 126 0.80 3.68 -4.82
N ILE A 127 1.91 4.22 -5.30
CA ILE A 127 2.31 4.01 -6.68
C ILE A 127 3.70 3.35 -6.68
N LEU A 128 3.71 2.12 -7.15
CA LEU A 128 4.90 1.32 -7.38
C LEU A 128 5.24 1.40 -8.87
N LYS A 129 6.42 1.85 -9.19
CA LYS A 129 6.94 1.95 -10.55
C LYS A 129 8.43 1.71 -10.55
N ASP A 130 8.95 1.31 -11.70
CA ASP A 130 10.38 1.29 -11.90
C ASP A 130 10.95 2.72 -11.71
N ASN A 131 12.00 2.82 -10.92
CA ASN A 131 12.65 4.11 -10.62
C ASN A 131 13.29 4.76 -11.87
N THR A 132 13.49 3.99 -12.93
CA THR A 132 13.98 4.50 -14.23
C THR A 132 12.88 5.23 -15.00
N VAL A 133 11.61 5.03 -14.66
CA VAL A 133 10.48 5.65 -15.36
C VAL A 133 10.16 7.00 -14.72
N ASN A 134 10.37 8.07 -15.48
CA ASN A 134 9.98 9.41 -15.06
C ASN A 134 8.48 9.64 -15.32
N TRP A 135 7.79 10.31 -14.39
CA TRP A 135 6.39 10.71 -14.54
C TRP A 135 6.11 11.58 -15.76
N ILE A 136 7.06 12.47 -16.09
CA ILE A 136 6.97 13.35 -17.25
C ILE A 136 7.04 12.53 -18.54
N ASP A 137 7.90 11.53 -18.57
CA ASP A 137 8.06 10.66 -19.74
C ASP A 137 6.81 9.77 -19.93
N MET A 138 6.18 9.30 -18.85
CA MET A 138 4.90 8.57 -18.92
C MET A 138 3.78 9.45 -19.47
N TYR A 139 3.71 10.70 -19.05
CA TYR A 139 2.68 11.64 -19.51
C TYR A 139 2.86 12.06 -20.97
N ASN A 140 4.12 12.22 -21.40
CA ASN A 140 4.48 12.68 -22.76
C ASN A 140 4.67 11.53 -23.75
N SER A 141 4.59 10.27 -23.33
CA SER A 141 4.74 9.14 -24.25
C SER A 141 3.48 9.00 -25.11
N ASP A 142 3.67 8.98 -26.43
CA ASP A 142 2.62 8.66 -27.40
C ASP A 142 2.22 7.16 -27.36
N ASN A 143 2.92 6.37 -26.54
CA ASN A 143 2.65 4.95 -26.38
C ASN A 143 1.61 4.73 -25.29
N SER A 144 0.55 4.02 -25.65
CA SER A 144 -0.45 3.54 -24.71
C SER A 144 0.21 2.67 -23.63
N THR A 145 0.09 3.09 -22.37
CA THR A 145 0.62 2.33 -21.24
C THR A 145 -0.46 1.49 -20.60
N SER A 146 -0.15 0.24 -20.29
CA SER A 146 -0.99 -0.58 -19.42
C SER A 146 -0.54 -0.42 -17.97
N ILE A 147 -1.48 -0.22 -17.06
CA ILE A 147 -1.22 -0.11 -15.63
C ILE A 147 -2.04 -1.14 -14.85
N ILE A 148 -1.56 -1.48 -13.67
CA ILE A 148 -2.24 -2.37 -12.75
C ILE A 148 -2.79 -1.54 -11.59
N ILE A 149 -4.05 -1.76 -11.23
CA ILE A 149 -4.66 -1.24 -10.00
C ILE A 149 -4.93 -2.42 -9.08
N ALA A 150 -4.44 -2.36 -7.85
CA ALA A 150 -4.67 -3.36 -6.83
C ALA A 150 -5.50 -2.77 -5.68
N THR A 151 -6.51 -3.50 -5.22
CA THR A 151 -7.43 -3.05 -4.16
C THR A 151 -6.85 -3.16 -2.75
N GLU A 152 -5.60 -3.64 -2.66
CA GLU A 152 -4.91 -3.86 -1.40
C GLU A 152 -3.39 -3.61 -1.57
N MET A 153 -2.73 -3.07 -0.53
CA MET A 153 -1.33 -2.60 -0.63
C MET A 153 -0.32 -3.75 -0.75
N ILE A 154 -0.51 -4.84 -0.01
CA ILE A 154 0.41 -5.98 -0.13
C ILE A 154 0.24 -6.71 -1.46
N LEU A 155 -1.00 -6.76 -1.98
CA LEU A 155 -1.28 -7.26 -3.32
C LEU A 155 -0.58 -6.39 -4.37
N ALA A 156 -0.58 -5.06 -4.21
CA ALA A 156 0.15 -4.18 -5.11
C ALA A 156 1.65 -4.48 -5.12
N HIS A 157 2.26 -4.67 -3.95
CA HIS A 157 3.66 -5.07 -3.86
C HIS A 157 3.95 -6.42 -4.53
N LYS A 158 3.09 -7.43 -4.32
CA LYS A 158 3.22 -8.74 -4.98
C LYS A 158 3.15 -8.61 -6.51
N LEU A 159 2.16 -7.87 -7.02
CA LEU A 159 1.98 -7.65 -8.45
C LEU A 159 3.18 -6.91 -9.06
N PHE A 160 3.67 -5.86 -8.41
CA PHE A 160 4.83 -5.13 -8.87
C PHE A 160 6.09 -5.99 -8.89
N ASN A 161 6.38 -6.72 -7.80
CA ASN A 161 7.53 -7.62 -7.69
C ASN A 161 7.54 -8.71 -8.80
N ASN A 162 6.35 -9.16 -9.21
CA ASN A 162 6.21 -10.23 -10.21
C ASN A 162 6.18 -9.73 -11.66
N THR A 163 5.78 -8.48 -11.90
CA THR A 163 5.52 -7.98 -13.26
C THR A 163 6.44 -6.86 -13.70
N ASN A 164 7.04 -6.14 -12.76
CA ASN A 164 7.75 -4.87 -12.99
C ASN A 164 6.90 -3.80 -13.73
N LYS A 165 5.58 -4.02 -13.85
CA LYS A 165 4.66 -3.02 -14.41
C LYS A 165 4.31 -1.99 -13.34
N THR A 166 3.95 -0.78 -13.75
CA THR A 166 3.43 0.22 -12.80
C THR A 166 2.16 -0.29 -12.12
N VAL A 167 2.17 -0.32 -10.80
CA VAL A 167 1.04 -0.76 -9.97
C VAL A 167 0.60 0.37 -9.05
N ILE A 168 -0.70 0.60 -9.03
CA ILE A 168 -1.37 1.52 -8.10
C ILE A 168 -2.08 0.69 -7.05
N GLY A 169 -1.58 0.74 -5.82
CA GLY A 169 -2.28 0.20 -4.66
C GLY A 169 -3.30 1.20 -4.15
N ILE A 170 -4.55 0.81 -4.09
CA ILE A 170 -5.63 1.65 -3.57
C ILE A 170 -6.13 1.09 -2.24
N PRO A 171 -6.18 1.91 -1.16
CA PRO A 171 -6.83 1.48 0.07
C PRO A 171 -8.34 1.37 -0.14
N ASN A 172 -8.99 0.51 0.63
CA ASN A 172 -10.45 0.43 0.68
C ASN A 172 -11.05 1.84 0.88
N ASN A 173 -12.05 2.20 0.09
CA ASN A 173 -12.75 3.51 0.10
C ASN A 173 -11.98 4.66 -0.56
N ILE A 174 -11.15 4.41 -1.54
CA ILE A 174 -10.59 5.49 -2.35
C ILE A 174 -11.67 6.07 -3.26
N ASP A 175 -11.62 7.38 -3.42
CA ASP A 175 -12.50 8.10 -4.35
C ASP A 175 -12.19 7.67 -5.80
N LYS A 176 -13.26 7.28 -6.54
CA LYS A 176 -13.15 6.91 -7.95
C LYS A 176 -12.55 8.03 -8.81
N ASP A 177 -12.84 9.30 -8.48
CA ASP A 177 -12.36 10.45 -9.24
C ASP A 177 -10.84 10.61 -9.08
N LEU A 178 -10.29 10.23 -7.92
CA LEU A 178 -8.85 10.16 -7.72
C LEU A 178 -8.22 9.06 -8.59
N ILE A 179 -8.83 7.88 -8.67
CA ILE A 179 -8.36 6.80 -9.55
C ILE A 179 -8.35 7.27 -11.00
N LEU A 180 -9.46 7.86 -11.47
CA LEU A 180 -9.57 8.40 -12.81
C LEU A 180 -8.48 9.44 -13.10
N SER A 181 -8.26 10.37 -12.17
CA SER A 181 -7.25 11.41 -12.33
C SER A 181 -5.82 10.83 -12.42
N ILE A 182 -5.53 9.77 -11.67
CA ILE A 182 -4.23 9.10 -11.71
C ILE A 182 -4.05 8.37 -13.05
N VAL A 183 -5.06 7.61 -13.48
CA VAL A 183 -5.04 6.86 -14.75
C VAL A 183 -4.84 7.81 -15.94
N GLN A 184 -5.55 8.94 -15.95
CA GLN A 184 -5.40 9.96 -16.99
C GLN A 184 -4.00 10.58 -17.00
N ARG A 185 -3.46 10.93 -15.80
CA ARG A 185 -2.10 11.49 -15.68
C ARG A 185 -1.02 10.51 -16.13
N MET A 186 -1.29 9.22 -16.07
CA MET A 186 -0.39 8.16 -16.55
C MET A 186 -0.57 7.87 -18.04
N ASN A 187 -1.47 8.56 -18.73
CA ASN A 187 -1.81 8.30 -20.14
C ASN A 187 -2.08 6.81 -20.41
N ALA A 188 -2.77 6.16 -19.47
CA ALA A 188 -3.04 4.73 -19.58
C ALA A 188 -4.24 4.49 -20.48
N SER A 189 -4.08 3.60 -21.46
CA SER A 189 -5.15 3.13 -22.34
C SER A 189 -5.76 1.80 -21.88
N GLU A 190 -5.07 1.10 -21.01
CA GLU A 190 -5.50 -0.19 -20.48
C GLU A 190 -5.22 -0.28 -18.98
N VAL A 191 -6.20 -0.78 -18.24
CA VAL A 191 -6.15 -0.96 -16.79
C VAL A 191 -6.47 -2.41 -16.45
N PHE A 192 -5.59 -3.08 -15.72
CA PHE A 192 -5.85 -4.35 -15.08
C PHE A 192 -6.23 -4.10 -13.62
N LEU A 193 -7.50 -4.31 -13.28
CA LEU A 193 -7.99 -4.12 -11.92
C LEU A 193 -7.96 -5.45 -11.15
N TYR A 194 -7.05 -5.57 -10.20
CA TYR A 194 -6.90 -6.74 -9.34
C TYR A 194 -7.57 -6.52 -7.99
N ALA A 195 -8.46 -7.44 -7.62
CA ALA A 195 -9.03 -7.51 -6.29
C ALA A 195 -8.64 -8.83 -5.61
N ASP A 196 -8.32 -8.77 -4.32
CA ASP A 196 -8.16 -9.97 -3.51
C ASP A 196 -9.53 -10.58 -3.17
N LYS A 197 -9.51 -11.89 -2.85
CA LYS A 197 -10.73 -12.64 -2.52
C LYS A 197 -11.51 -12.02 -1.34
N TYR A 198 -10.80 -11.50 -0.35
CA TYR A 198 -11.42 -10.90 0.83
C TYR A 198 -12.17 -9.62 0.46
N THR A 199 -11.54 -8.76 -0.31
CA THR A 199 -12.15 -7.52 -0.80
C THR A 199 -13.44 -7.79 -1.58
N ILE A 200 -13.47 -8.83 -2.42
CA ILE A 200 -14.67 -9.21 -3.19
C ILE A 200 -15.80 -9.68 -2.27
N LEU A 201 -15.48 -10.47 -1.25
CA LEU A 201 -16.49 -11.02 -0.35
C LEU A 201 -17.08 -9.98 0.61
N HIS A 202 -16.33 -8.94 0.95
CA HIS A 202 -16.68 -7.98 2.01
C HIS A 202 -16.89 -6.55 1.52
N THR A 203 -16.55 -6.23 0.27
CA THR A 203 -16.76 -4.89 -0.30
C THR A 203 -17.89 -4.93 -1.32
N SER A 204 -18.68 -3.86 -1.35
CA SER A 204 -19.73 -3.71 -2.37
C SER A 204 -19.12 -3.79 -3.77
N THR A 205 -19.47 -4.81 -4.55
CA THR A 205 -19.10 -4.96 -5.97
C THR A 205 -19.48 -3.73 -6.77
N LEU A 206 -20.53 -3.03 -6.36
CA LEU A 206 -21.03 -1.80 -6.99
C LEU A 206 -19.95 -0.70 -7.11
N MET A 207 -19.04 -0.60 -6.13
CA MET A 207 -17.96 0.40 -6.17
C MET A 207 -16.97 0.10 -7.31
N TYR A 208 -16.62 -1.17 -7.49
CA TYR A 208 -15.72 -1.60 -8.57
C TYR A 208 -16.39 -1.46 -9.93
N GLU A 209 -17.65 -1.88 -10.04
CA GLU A 209 -18.43 -1.70 -11.27
C GLU A 209 -18.53 -0.22 -11.69
N ASN A 210 -18.76 0.68 -10.76
CA ASN A 210 -18.81 2.11 -11.03
C ASN A 210 -17.46 2.66 -11.49
N THR A 211 -16.35 2.17 -10.89
CA THR A 211 -15.00 2.55 -11.30
C THR A 211 -14.70 2.04 -12.71
N VAL A 212 -14.99 0.78 -13.01
CA VAL A 212 -14.83 0.18 -14.33
C VAL A 212 -15.63 0.95 -15.37
N LYS A 213 -16.94 1.13 -15.15
CA LYS A 213 -17.81 1.91 -16.07
C LYS A 213 -17.31 3.34 -16.31
N SER A 214 -16.70 3.96 -15.29
CA SER A 214 -16.17 5.32 -15.42
C SER A 214 -14.89 5.37 -16.25
N LEU A 215 -14.02 4.37 -16.16
CA LEU A 215 -12.83 4.21 -16.99
C LEU A 215 -13.20 3.90 -18.44
N GLU A 216 -14.13 2.96 -18.66
CA GLU A 216 -14.61 2.58 -20.01
C GLU A 216 -15.27 3.75 -20.76
N ARG A 217 -16.00 4.63 -20.05
CA ARG A 217 -16.56 5.87 -20.64
C ARG A 217 -15.50 6.84 -21.16
N GLN A 218 -14.27 6.69 -20.72
CA GLN A 218 -13.10 7.46 -21.17
C GLN A 218 -12.27 6.71 -22.21
N ASN A 219 -12.84 5.65 -22.83
CA ASN A 219 -12.16 4.77 -23.77
C ASN A 219 -10.93 4.05 -23.22
N ILE A 220 -10.88 3.84 -21.90
CA ILE A 220 -9.86 3.06 -21.25
C ILE A 220 -10.34 1.61 -21.17
N LYS A 221 -9.58 0.69 -21.77
CA LYS A 221 -9.88 -0.74 -21.67
C LYS A 221 -9.64 -1.21 -20.23
N VAL A 222 -10.63 -1.87 -19.62
CA VAL A 222 -10.52 -2.40 -18.27
C VAL A 222 -10.68 -3.91 -18.28
N GLU A 223 -9.75 -4.60 -17.63
CA GLU A 223 -9.85 -6.02 -17.37
C GLU A 223 -9.87 -6.24 -15.85
N PHE A 224 -10.93 -6.86 -15.35
CA PHE A 224 -11.06 -7.17 -13.92
C PHE A 224 -10.51 -8.58 -13.65
N ARG A 225 -9.65 -8.71 -12.66
CA ARG A 225 -9.03 -9.97 -12.25
C ARG A 225 -9.17 -10.19 -10.75
N VAL A 226 -9.37 -11.45 -10.37
CA VAL A 226 -9.47 -11.86 -8.97
C VAL A 226 -8.25 -12.66 -8.60
N ALA A 227 -7.52 -12.24 -7.57
CA ALA A 227 -6.46 -13.03 -6.96
C ALA A 227 -7.09 -14.09 -6.06
N LEU A 228 -7.25 -15.32 -6.56
CA LEU A 228 -7.93 -16.41 -5.85
C LEU A 228 -7.07 -17.04 -4.75
N ASN A 229 -5.75 -17.13 -4.94
CA ASN A 229 -4.80 -17.68 -3.99
C ASN A 229 -3.51 -16.87 -3.95
N GLU A 230 -2.80 -16.92 -2.82
CA GLU A 230 -1.51 -16.23 -2.65
C GLU A 230 -0.43 -16.70 -3.63
N ASN A 231 -0.55 -17.94 -4.16
CA ASN A 231 0.39 -18.55 -5.11
C ASN A 231 0.01 -18.35 -6.58
N ASP A 232 -1.24 -17.98 -6.89
CA ASP A 232 -1.74 -17.89 -8.28
C ASP A 232 -1.25 -16.63 -9.01
N ILE A 233 -0.85 -15.60 -8.27
CA ILE A 233 -0.39 -14.33 -8.84
C ILE A 233 0.82 -14.49 -9.76
N GLY A 234 1.67 -15.52 -9.53
CA GLY A 234 2.86 -15.79 -10.34
C GLY A 234 2.61 -16.68 -11.57
N SER A 235 1.67 -17.63 -11.50
CA SER A 235 1.36 -18.57 -12.56
C SER A 235 0.34 -18.02 -13.55
N GLU A 236 -0.71 -17.34 -13.08
CA GLU A 236 -1.75 -16.76 -13.95
C GLU A 236 -1.23 -15.62 -14.82
N LEU A 237 -0.26 -14.84 -14.36
CA LEU A 237 0.37 -13.79 -15.18
C LEU A 237 1.21 -14.37 -16.34
N LYS A 238 1.62 -15.65 -16.26
CA LYS A 238 2.34 -16.34 -17.34
C LYS A 238 1.43 -17.13 -18.27
N GLU A 239 0.25 -17.56 -17.82
CA GLU A 239 -0.68 -18.39 -18.60
C GLU A 239 -1.93 -17.66 -19.12
N ASN A 240 -2.36 -16.58 -18.49
CA ASN A 240 -3.62 -15.89 -18.81
C ASN A 240 -3.45 -14.51 -19.49
N GLU A 241 -2.59 -14.38 -20.48
CA GLU A 241 -2.83 -13.36 -21.52
C GLU A 241 -4.10 -13.68 -22.36
N LYS A 242 -4.79 -14.79 -22.05
CA LYS A 242 -5.99 -15.25 -22.74
C LYS A 242 -7.12 -15.55 -21.75
N ASN A 243 -8.15 -14.67 -21.80
CA ASN A 243 -9.54 -14.93 -21.43
C ASN A 243 -9.93 -15.00 -19.94
N ILE A 244 -10.43 -13.90 -19.39
CA ILE A 244 -11.64 -13.92 -18.57
C ILE A 244 -12.55 -12.79 -19.07
N LYS A 245 -13.54 -13.13 -19.90
CA LYS A 245 -14.70 -12.29 -20.14
C LYS A 245 -15.63 -12.47 -18.96
N ILE A 246 -15.98 -11.37 -18.30
CA ILE A 246 -17.09 -11.34 -17.33
C ILE A 246 -18.38 -11.56 -18.14
N ALA A 247 -19.09 -12.65 -17.81
CA ALA A 247 -20.44 -12.89 -18.30
C ALA A 247 -21.44 -12.02 -17.53
#